data_cd2c705e4d4504c03d0a6530b6b5ab94
#
_entry.id   cd2c705e4d4504c03d0a6530b6b5ab94
#
_cell.length_a   1.000
_cell.length_b   1.000
_cell.length_c   1.000
_cell.angle_alpha   90.00
_cell.angle_beta   90.00
_cell.angle_gamma   90.00
#
_symmetry.space_group_name_H-M   'P 1'
#
loop_
_entity.id
_entity.type
_entity.pdbx_description
1 polymer ?
#
loop_
_entity_poly.entity_id
_entity_poly.type
_entity_poly.pdbx_seq_one_letter_code
_entity_poly.pdbx_strand_id
1 'polypeptide(L)'
;MKNILADYENYLLIERAMSRNTVASYCSDVEKFMTWAGMAPENVTAEDVTGYLASRSKVSERSQARFLSALRNFFDWLYLEGVVKENPCELVDMPKLGRYFPSVLSEQEVEAIMDSVDTTDWIGVRDRAILEVLYGCGLRVSEAVGLRISCLYPDEGFVRVFGKGKKERLIPFCGMALEAVQRYLEVRPLPADSRSDDLLFLNNRGTSLSRVSMFKMVKRQALIADVRKEISPHTFRHSFATHLVENGADLRVVQ
;
A
#
# COMPACT_ATOMS: atom_id res chain seq x y z
N MET A 1 -15.04 -27.22 -3.34
CA MET A 1 -14.12 -26.08 -3.40
C MET A 1 -14.70 -24.77 -2.83
N LYS A 2 -15.90 -24.30 -3.21
CA LYS A 2 -16.48 -23.06 -2.65
C LYS A 2 -16.62 -23.06 -1.11
N ASN A 3 -16.96 -24.18 -0.49
CA ASN A 3 -17.02 -24.28 0.98
C ASN A 3 -15.63 -24.17 1.62
N ILE A 4 -14.63 -24.91 1.12
CA ILE A 4 -13.27 -24.90 1.69
C ILE A 4 -12.65 -23.50 1.67
N LEU A 5 -12.82 -22.73 0.58
CA LEU A 5 -12.32 -21.35 0.52
C LEU A 5 -13.05 -20.42 1.48
N ALA A 6 -14.36 -20.59 1.67
CA ALA A 6 -15.13 -19.79 2.63
C ALA A 6 -14.72 -20.12 4.07
N ASP A 7 -14.49 -21.38 4.39
CA ASP A 7 -14.02 -21.82 5.70
C ASP A 7 -12.60 -21.31 5.98
N TYR A 8 -11.71 -21.36 4.97
CA TYR A 8 -10.38 -20.78 5.05
C TYR A 8 -10.41 -19.26 5.25
N GLU A 9 -11.30 -18.55 4.52
CA GLU A 9 -11.50 -17.10 4.72
C GLU A 9 -11.89 -16.79 6.16
N ASN A 10 -12.83 -17.55 6.75
CA ASN A 10 -13.26 -17.40 8.12
C ASN A 10 -12.12 -17.69 9.11
N TYR A 11 -11.34 -18.76 8.91
CA TYR A 11 -10.14 -19.06 9.69
C TYR A 11 -9.16 -17.88 9.71
N LEU A 12 -8.83 -17.33 8.53
CA LEU A 12 -7.91 -16.21 8.42
C LEU A 12 -8.43 -14.94 9.11
N LEU A 13 -9.73 -14.67 9.01
CA LEU A 13 -10.35 -13.48 9.59
C LEU A 13 -10.51 -13.59 11.10
N ILE A 14 -11.01 -14.73 11.59
CA ILE A 14 -11.44 -14.89 12.98
C ILE A 14 -10.31 -15.41 13.84
N GLU A 15 -9.67 -16.52 13.46
CA GLU A 15 -8.66 -17.17 14.31
C GLU A 15 -7.28 -16.52 14.15
N ARG A 16 -6.92 -16.13 12.91
CA ARG A 16 -5.64 -15.50 12.64
C ARG A 16 -5.68 -13.97 12.70
N ALA A 17 -6.86 -13.37 12.89
CA ALA A 17 -7.10 -11.93 12.97
C ALA A 17 -6.39 -11.13 11.83
N MET A 18 -6.32 -11.73 10.63
CA MET A 18 -5.67 -11.11 9.48
C MET A 18 -6.49 -9.96 8.91
N SER A 19 -5.84 -8.99 8.28
CA SER A 19 -6.53 -7.89 7.61
C SER A 19 -7.34 -8.39 6.41
N ARG A 20 -8.52 -7.80 6.15
CA ARG A 20 -9.36 -8.15 4.99
C ARG A 20 -8.59 -8.15 3.67
N ASN A 21 -7.66 -7.22 3.47
CA ASN A 21 -6.83 -7.17 2.27
C ASN A 21 -5.87 -8.37 2.16
N THR A 22 -5.28 -8.81 3.28
CA THR A 22 -4.43 -9.99 3.33
C THR A 22 -5.22 -11.24 3.01
N VAL A 23 -6.39 -11.37 3.65
CA VAL A 23 -7.32 -12.49 3.43
C VAL A 23 -7.75 -12.57 1.97
N ALA A 24 -8.25 -11.48 1.40
CA ALA A 24 -8.65 -11.44 -0.02
C ALA A 24 -7.50 -11.81 -0.96
N SER A 25 -6.27 -11.37 -0.65
CA SER A 25 -5.08 -11.72 -1.44
C SER A 25 -4.75 -13.21 -1.33
N TYR A 26 -4.78 -13.79 -0.13
CA TYR A 26 -4.49 -15.21 0.11
C TYR A 26 -5.56 -16.10 -0.55
N CYS A 27 -6.84 -15.81 -0.32
CA CYS A 27 -7.93 -16.56 -0.94
C CYS A 27 -7.87 -16.51 -2.47
N SER A 28 -7.59 -15.32 -3.05
CA SER A 28 -7.42 -15.18 -4.51
C SER A 28 -6.24 -15.99 -5.05
N ASP A 29 -5.14 -16.08 -4.32
CA ASP A 29 -3.98 -16.84 -4.75
C ASP A 29 -4.24 -18.36 -4.66
N VAL A 30 -4.88 -18.82 -3.59
CA VAL A 30 -5.30 -20.21 -3.41
C VAL A 30 -6.31 -20.61 -4.49
N GLU A 31 -7.31 -19.77 -4.76
CA GLU A 31 -8.33 -20.02 -5.79
C GLU A 31 -7.70 -20.21 -7.18
N LYS A 32 -6.75 -19.32 -7.54
CA LYS A 32 -6.02 -19.41 -8.81
C LYS A 32 -5.22 -20.70 -8.94
N PHE A 33 -4.55 -21.10 -7.87
CA PHE A 33 -3.79 -22.34 -7.85
C PHE A 33 -4.70 -23.57 -7.97
N MET A 34 -5.75 -23.66 -7.15
CA MET A 34 -6.68 -24.78 -7.16
C MET A 34 -7.44 -24.91 -8.47
N THR A 35 -7.73 -23.76 -9.13
CA THR A 35 -8.34 -23.73 -10.46
C THR A 35 -7.38 -24.29 -11.51
N TRP A 36 -6.08 -23.94 -11.42
CA TRP A 36 -5.05 -24.45 -12.33
C TRP A 36 -4.78 -25.92 -12.09
N ALA A 37 -4.67 -26.36 -10.83
CA ALA A 37 -4.41 -27.76 -10.47
C ALA A 37 -5.56 -28.69 -10.90
N GLY A 38 -6.79 -28.22 -10.85
CA GLY A 38 -7.98 -28.96 -11.31
C GLY A 38 -8.30 -30.22 -10.50
N MET A 39 -7.73 -30.36 -9.30
CA MET A 39 -7.86 -31.54 -8.44
C MET A 39 -8.27 -31.16 -7.02
N ALA A 40 -8.62 -32.15 -6.20
CA ALA A 40 -8.91 -31.94 -4.79
C ALA A 40 -7.61 -31.66 -3.99
N PRO A 41 -7.66 -30.85 -2.92
CA PRO A 41 -6.47 -30.50 -2.13
C PRO A 41 -5.66 -31.70 -1.64
N GLU A 42 -6.32 -32.79 -1.32
CA GLU A 42 -5.71 -34.04 -0.81
C GLU A 42 -4.78 -34.72 -1.84
N ASN A 43 -4.94 -34.39 -3.11
CA ASN A 43 -4.18 -34.97 -4.21
C ASN A 43 -3.06 -34.08 -4.73
N VAL A 44 -2.92 -32.86 -4.15
CA VAL A 44 -1.89 -31.90 -4.56
C VAL A 44 -0.52 -32.35 -4.05
N THR A 45 0.47 -32.34 -4.93
CA THR A 45 1.85 -32.71 -4.63
C THR A 45 2.79 -31.49 -4.66
N ALA A 46 4.02 -31.66 -4.19
CA ALA A 46 5.07 -30.65 -4.28
C ALA A 46 5.42 -30.31 -5.75
N GLU A 47 5.34 -31.31 -6.64
CA GLU A 47 5.56 -31.15 -8.08
C GLU A 47 4.49 -30.23 -8.71
N ASP A 48 3.23 -30.34 -8.29
CA ASP A 48 2.15 -29.47 -8.77
C ASP A 48 2.40 -28.02 -8.35
N VAL A 49 2.80 -27.80 -7.09
CA VAL A 49 3.15 -26.45 -6.62
C VAL A 49 4.32 -25.87 -7.39
N THR A 50 5.38 -26.67 -7.59
CA THR A 50 6.56 -26.27 -8.36
C THR A 50 6.22 -25.99 -9.82
N GLY A 51 5.42 -26.84 -10.44
CA GLY A 51 4.92 -26.69 -11.82
C GLY A 51 4.13 -25.41 -12.00
N TYR A 52 3.25 -25.08 -11.05
CA TYR A 52 2.52 -23.83 -11.09
C TYR A 52 3.43 -22.60 -10.97
N LEU A 53 4.39 -22.61 -10.06
CA LEU A 53 5.36 -21.51 -9.95
C LEU A 53 6.17 -21.34 -11.24
N ALA A 54 6.62 -22.44 -11.86
CA ALA A 54 7.32 -22.43 -13.14
C ALA A 54 6.45 -21.88 -14.28
N SER A 55 5.17 -22.23 -14.32
CA SER A 55 4.23 -21.71 -15.32
C SER A 55 4.04 -20.18 -15.24
N ARG A 56 4.39 -19.59 -14.10
CA ARG A 56 4.32 -18.15 -13.83
C ARG A 56 5.69 -17.45 -13.85
N SER A 57 6.62 -17.94 -14.63
CA SER A 57 8.00 -17.40 -14.75
C SER A 57 8.07 -15.90 -15.08
N LYS A 58 7.02 -15.32 -15.70
CA LYS A 58 6.91 -13.88 -15.98
C LYS A 58 6.53 -13.03 -14.75
N VAL A 59 6.15 -13.65 -13.64
CA VAL A 59 5.80 -12.96 -12.39
C VAL A 59 7.05 -12.77 -11.56
N SER A 60 7.20 -11.60 -10.91
CA SER A 60 8.39 -11.31 -10.09
C SER A 60 8.59 -12.33 -8.97
N GLU A 61 9.86 -12.62 -8.63
CA GLU A 61 10.24 -13.54 -7.54
C GLU A 61 9.56 -13.18 -6.21
N ARG A 62 9.41 -11.88 -5.91
CA ARG A 62 8.68 -11.40 -4.72
C ARG A 62 7.20 -11.80 -4.75
N SER A 63 6.56 -11.71 -5.92
CA SER A 63 5.17 -12.13 -6.06
C SER A 63 5.02 -13.65 -5.98
N GLN A 64 5.98 -14.40 -6.51
CA GLN A 64 6.03 -15.88 -6.37
C GLN A 64 6.24 -16.28 -4.91
N ALA A 65 7.15 -15.62 -4.17
CA ALA A 65 7.39 -15.88 -2.75
C ALA A 65 6.13 -15.58 -1.90
N ARG A 66 5.44 -14.46 -2.17
CA ARG A 66 4.17 -14.15 -1.51
C ARG A 66 3.11 -15.21 -1.79
N PHE A 67 3.03 -15.63 -3.04
CA PHE A 67 2.11 -16.68 -3.48
C PHE A 67 2.38 -18.01 -2.77
N LEU A 68 3.65 -18.47 -2.73
CA LEU A 68 4.03 -19.69 -2.01
C LEU A 68 3.70 -19.57 -0.51
N SER A 69 3.87 -18.38 0.08
CA SER A 69 3.46 -18.14 1.47
C SER A 69 1.96 -18.30 1.69
N ALA A 70 1.13 -17.87 0.73
CA ALA A 70 -0.32 -18.05 0.79
C ALA A 70 -0.71 -19.53 0.70
N LEU A 71 -0.07 -20.29 -0.21
CA LEU A 71 -0.30 -21.73 -0.34
C LEU A 71 0.15 -22.50 0.89
N ARG A 72 1.35 -22.20 1.44
CA ARG A 72 1.82 -22.82 2.69
C ARG A 72 0.80 -22.64 3.80
N ASN A 73 0.31 -21.42 4.00
CA ASN A 73 -0.67 -21.13 5.02
C ASN A 73 -2.00 -21.89 4.79
N PHE A 74 -2.42 -22.03 3.53
CA PHE A 74 -3.62 -22.78 3.19
C PHE A 74 -3.48 -24.28 3.48
N PHE A 75 -2.37 -24.88 3.06
CA PHE A 75 -2.12 -26.32 3.29
C PHE A 75 -1.77 -26.62 4.74
N ASP A 76 -1.16 -25.69 5.50
CA ASP A 76 -0.99 -25.80 6.95
C ASP A 76 -2.37 -25.87 7.66
N TRP A 77 -3.31 -25.01 7.25
CA TRP A 77 -4.67 -25.04 7.76
C TRP A 77 -5.37 -26.36 7.40
N LEU A 78 -5.28 -26.82 6.16
CA LEU A 78 -5.86 -28.11 5.75
C LEU A 78 -5.26 -29.29 6.50
N TYR A 79 -3.98 -29.24 6.84
CA TYR A 79 -3.32 -30.24 7.68
C TYR A 79 -3.89 -30.23 9.10
N LEU A 80 -4.11 -29.06 9.70
CA LEU A 80 -4.72 -28.91 11.01
C LEU A 80 -6.17 -29.42 11.04
N GLU A 81 -6.92 -29.19 9.96
CA GLU A 81 -8.29 -29.72 9.79
C GLU A 81 -8.33 -31.24 9.44
N GLY A 82 -7.19 -31.88 9.27
CA GLY A 82 -7.10 -33.29 8.92
C GLY A 82 -7.53 -33.64 7.50
N VAL A 83 -7.63 -32.63 6.61
CA VAL A 83 -8.00 -32.80 5.20
C VAL A 83 -6.82 -33.35 4.40
N VAL A 84 -5.61 -32.85 4.63
CA VAL A 84 -4.37 -33.36 4.02
C VAL A 84 -3.48 -34.01 5.07
N LYS A 85 -2.65 -34.98 4.66
CA LYS A 85 -1.73 -35.69 5.56
C LYS A 85 -0.42 -34.95 5.81
N GLU A 86 -0.04 -34.10 4.87
CA GLU A 86 1.17 -33.28 4.90
C GLU A 86 1.00 -32.02 4.05
N ASN A 87 1.81 -31.01 4.29
CA ASN A 87 1.78 -29.79 3.50
C ASN A 87 2.68 -29.93 2.26
N PRO A 88 2.13 -30.00 1.03
CA PRO A 88 2.93 -30.17 -0.20
C PRO A 88 3.89 -29.00 -0.48
N CYS A 89 3.72 -27.87 0.21
CA CYS A 89 4.58 -26.70 0.04
C CYS A 89 5.84 -26.72 0.92
N GLU A 90 5.98 -27.67 1.87
CA GLU A 90 7.13 -27.71 2.79
C GLU A 90 8.45 -27.92 2.06
N LEU A 91 8.45 -28.83 1.08
CA LEU A 91 9.62 -29.19 0.29
C LEU A 91 9.89 -28.24 -0.89
N VAL A 92 9.03 -27.25 -1.11
CA VAL A 92 9.19 -26.29 -2.20
C VAL A 92 10.06 -25.13 -1.74
N ASP A 93 11.19 -24.92 -2.38
CA ASP A 93 12.11 -23.83 -2.06
C ASP A 93 11.48 -22.45 -2.34
N MET A 94 11.74 -21.53 -1.40
CA MET A 94 11.36 -20.13 -1.63
C MET A 94 12.20 -19.53 -2.74
N PRO A 95 11.60 -18.77 -3.68
CA PRO A 95 12.35 -18.01 -4.67
C PRO A 95 13.42 -17.15 -3.99
N LYS A 96 14.64 -17.18 -4.53
CA LYS A 96 15.74 -16.35 -4.01
C LYS A 96 15.44 -14.89 -4.30
N LEU A 97 14.98 -14.17 -3.29
CA LEU A 97 14.76 -12.73 -3.40
C LEU A 97 16.12 -12.02 -3.48
N GLY A 98 16.40 -11.38 -4.59
CA GLY A 98 17.52 -10.45 -4.68
C GLY A 98 17.41 -9.37 -3.59
N ARG A 99 18.53 -8.84 -3.10
CA ARG A 99 18.52 -7.70 -2.19
C ARG A 99 17.93 -6.49 -2.91
N TYR A 100 16.72 -6.13 -2.55
CA TYR A 100 16.07 -4.91 -3.03
C TYR A 100 16.51 -3.75 -2.12
N PHE A 101 17.31 -2.86 -2.66
CA PHE A 101 17.56 -1.57 -2.03
C PHE A 101 16.47 -0.60 -2.52
N PRO A 102 15.57 -0.16 -1.62
CA PRO A 102 14.57 0.81 -2.01
C PRO A 102 15.27 2.07 -2.54
N SER A 103 14.80 2.59 -3.65
CA SER A 103 15.31 3.87 -4.16
C SER A 103 14.89 4.99 -3.20
N VAL A 104 15.88 5.76 -2.75
CA VAL A 104 15.69 6.97 -1.96
C VAL A 104 15.85 8.16 -2.90
N LEU A 105 14.95 9.14 -2.80
CA LEU A 105 15.08 10.44 -3.47
C LEU A 105 16.05 11.29 -2.66
N SER A 106 16.89 12.05 -3.32
CA SER A 106 17.60 13.15 -2.67
C SER A 106 16.64 14.32 -2.38
N GLU A 107 17.03 15.23 -1.50
CA GLU A 107 16.24 16.44 -1.23
C GLU A 107 16.01 17.24 -2.51
N GLN A 108 17.03 17.40 -3.37
CA GLN A 108 16.91 18.08 -4.65
C GLN A 108 15.94 17.38 -5.61
N GLU A 109 15.90 16.03 -5.62
CA GLU A 109 14.93 15.29 -6.44
C GLU A 109 13.50 15.47 -5.89
N VAL A 110 13.33 15.54 -4.58
CA VAL A 110 12.03 15.83 -3.97
C VAL A 110 11.58 17.25 -4.35
N GLU A 111 12.43 18.25 -4.20
CA GLU A 111 12.15 19.65 -4.59
C GLU A 111 11.80 19.74 -6.07
N ALA A 112 12.58 19.12 -6.95
CA ALA A 112 12.30 19.11 -8.39
C ALA A 112 10.92 18.51 -8.72
N ILE A 113 10.52 17.43 -8.04
CA ILE A 113 9.20 16.84 -8.21
C ILE A 113 8.10 17.77 -7.68
N MET A 114 8.32 18.41 -6.55
CA MET A 114 7.38 19.39 -5.98
C MET A 114 7.18 20.56 -6.94
N ASP A 115 8.26 21.11 -7.47
CA ASP A 115 8.24 22.29 -8.35
C ASP A 115 7.75 22.00 -9.77
N SER A 116 7.75 20.72 -10.18
CA SER A 116 7.19 20.30 -11.47
C SER A 116 5.66 20.38 -11.53
N VAL A 117 5.00 20.58 -10.39
CA VAL A 117 3.53 20.61 -10.32
C VAL A 117 3.02 21.98 -10.79
N ASP A 118 2.28 22.00 -11.89
CA ASP A 118 1.58 23.19 -12.35
C ASP A 118 0.38 23.47 -11.43
N THR A 119 0.44 24.52 -10.64
CA THR A 119 -0.58 24.93 -9.68
C THR A 119 -1.53 26.01 -10.22
N THR A 120 -1.66 26.13 -11.51
CA THR A 120 -2.57 27.11 -12.14
C THR A 120 -4.04 26.72 -12.01
N ASP A 121 -4.33 25.43 -11.81
CA ASP A 121 -5.67 24.91 -11.53
C ASP A 121 -5.77 24.22 -10.16
N TRP A 122 -7.00 23.98 -9.71
CA TRP A 122 -7.24 23.35 -8.42
C TRP A 122 -6.71 21.90 -8.33
N ILE A 123 -6.59 21.21 -9.47
CA ILE A 123 -6.04 19.84 -9.53
C ILE A 123 -4.55 19.86 -9.22
N GLY A 124 -3.83 20.80 -9.81
CA GLY A 124 -2.42 20.98 -9.52
C GLY A 124 -2.17 21.42 -8.08
N VAL A 125 -2.96 22.37 -7.56
CA VAL A 125 -2.88 22.76 -6.14
C VAL A 125 -3.12 21.57 -5.23
N ARG A 126 -4.12 20.70 -5.53
CA ARG A 126 -4.36 19.44 -4.83
C ARG A 126 -3.16 18.50 -4.91
N ASP A 127 -2.64 18.29 -6.12
CA ASP A 127 -1.55 17.34 -6.37
C ASP A 127 -0.28 17.78 -5.63
N ARG A 128 0.02 19.09 -5.58
CA ARG A 128 1.09 19.66 -4.75
C ARG A 128 0.85 19.37 -3.27
N ALA A 129 -0.35 19.64 -2.75
CA ALA A 129 -0.68 19.37 -1.35
C ALA A 129 -0.55 17.88 -0.99
N ILE A 130 -0.93 16.98 -1.91
CA ILE A 130 -0.74 15.53 -1.72
C ILE A 130 0.74 15.18 -1.59
N LEU A 131 1.60 15.69 -2.46
CA LEU A 131 3.03 15.42 -2.43
C LEU A 131 3.67 15.94 -1.14
N GLU A 132 3.31 17.17 -0.73
CA GLU A 132 3.79 17.76 0.51
C GLU A 132 3.39 16.93 1.75
N VAL A 133 2.15 16.43 1.78
CA VAL A 133 1.68 15.58 2.88
C VAL A 133 2.36 14.19 2.86
N LEU A 134 2.57 13.61 1.67
CA LEU A 134 3.26 12.32 1.55
C LEU A 134 4.71 12.41 2.03
N TYR A 135 5.41 13.50 1.74
CA TYR A 135 6.79 13.73 2.14
C TYR A 135 6.87 14.34 3.54
N GLY A 136 6.26 15.50 3.78
CA GLY A 136 6.42 16.23 5.04
C GLY A 136 5.81 15.54 6.27
N CYS A 137 4.76 14.72 6.06
CA CYS A 137 4.15 13.92 7.13
C CYS A 137 4.48 12.43 7.04
N GLY A 138 5.17 12.00 6.01
CA GLY A 138 5.53 10.60 5.79
C GLY A 138 4.32 9.65 5.74
N LEU A 139 3.18 10.08 5.19
CA LEU A 139 1.95 9.29 5.18
C LEU A 139 2.04 8.09 4.22
N ARG A 140 1.34 7.00 4.59
CA ARG A 140 1.05 5.95 3.62
C ARG A 140 0.00 6.44 2.63
N VAL A 141 0.07 5.96 1.38
CA VAL A 141 -0.94 6.28 0.34
C VAL A 141 -2.38 6.09 0.83
N SER A 142 -2.65 5.00 1.55
CA SER A 142 -4.00 4.73 2.07
C SER A 142 -4.44 5.71 3.15
N GLU A 143 -3.49 6.25 3.92
CA GLU A 143 -3.73 7.27 4.94
C GLU A 143 -3.99 8.63 4.28
N ALA A 144 -3.19 9.00 3.29
CA ALA A 144 -3.38 10.23 2.52
C ALA A 144 -4.71 10.24 1.76
N VAL A 145 -5.08 9.12 1.10
CA VAL A 145 -6.38 8.98 0.40
C VAL A 145 -7.56 9.11 1.36
N GLY A 146 -7.45 8.56 2.56
CA GLY A 146 -8.52 8.58 3.56
C GLY A 146 -8.42 9.74 4.55
N LEU A 147 -7.53 10.71 4.31
CA LEU A 147 -7.34 11.84 5.23
C LEU A 147 -8.58 12.72 5.25
N ARG A 148 -8.97 13.14 6.46
CA ARG A 148 -10.18 13.91 6.72
C ARG A 148 -9.86 15.33 7.16
N ILE A 149 -10.69 16.27 6.78
CA ILE A 149 -10.58 17.67 7.21
C ILE A 149 -10.72 17.75 8.73
N SER A 150 -11.66 17.00 9.31
CA SER A 150 -11.87 16.91 10.77
C SER A 150 -10.71 16.29 11.55
N CYS A 151 -9.69 15.75 10.85
CA CYS A 151 -8.48 15.20 11.45
C CYS A 151 -7.28 16.15 11.38
N LEU A 152 -7.44 17.34 10.82
CA LEU A 152 -6.41 18.37 10.76
C LEU A 152 -6.52 19.27 12.00
N TYR A 153 -5.43 19.51 12.67
CA TYR A 153 -5.30 20.36 13.84
C TYR A 153 -4.18 21.40 13.57
N PRO A 154 -4.45 22.37 12.68
CA PRO A 154 -3.42 23.31 12.23
C PRO A 154 -2.88 24.20 13.35
N ASP A 155 -3.73 24.61 14.28
CA ASP A 155 -3.32 25.46 15.40
C ASP A 155 -2.43 24.73 16.41
N GLU A 156 -2.64 23.41 16.55
CA GLU A 156 -1.86 22.54 17.41
C GLU A 156 -0.65 21.91 16.69
N GLY A 157 -0.55 22.09 15.39
CA GLY A 157 0.58 21.63 14.58
C GLY A 157 0.62 20.11 14.35
N PHE A 158 -0.50 19.43 14.35
CA PHE A 158 -0.55 17.99 14.08
C PHE A 158 -1.74 17.57 13.21
N VAL A 159 -1.62 16.38 12.62
CA VAL A 159 -2.70 15.67 11.93
C VAL A 159 -2.89 14.29 12.55
N ARG A 160 -4.15 13.91 12.74
CA ARG A 160 -4.53 12.58 13.23
C ARG A 160 -4.75 11.63 12.07
N VAL A 161 -4.04 10.51 12.06
CA VAL A 161 -4.16 9.50 11.02
C VAL A 161 -4.50 8.13 11.60
N PHE A 162 -5.20 7.32 10.81
CA PHE A 162 -5.61 5.97 11.17
C PHE A 162 -4.77 4.96 10.39
N GLY A 163 -3.93 4.21 11.09
CA GLY A 163 -3.10 3.16 10.54
C GLY A 163 -3.80 1.80 10.44
N LYS A 164 -3.01 0.75 10.18
CA LYS A 164 -3.49 -0.64 10.15
C LYS A 164 -4.14 -1.02 11.49
N GLY A 165 -5.33 -1.60 11.43
CA GLY A 165 -6.08 -1.98 12.63
C GLY A 165 -6.77 -0.82 13.34
N LYS A 166 -7.01 0.30 12.64
CA LYS A 166 -7.60 1.55 13.19
C LYS A 166 -6.80 2.17 14.34
N LYS A 167 -5.50 1.84 14.45
CA LYS A 167 -4.63 2.50 15.42
C LYS A 167 -4.45 3.95 15.02
N GLU A 168 -4.76 4.86 15.93
CA GLU A 168 -4.56 6.30 15.76
C GLU A 168 -3.10 6.67 16.05
N ARG A 169 -2.60 7.65 15.29
CA ARG A 169 -1.35 8.32 15.61
C ARG A 169 -1.45 9.80 15.23
N LEU A 170 -0.79 10.63 16.02
CA LEU A 170 -0.60 12.04 15.72
C LEU A 170 0.74 12.20 14.99
N ILE A 171 0.72 12.99 13.93
CA ILE A 171 1.89 13.28 13.11
C ILE A 171 2.05 14.80 13.08
N PRO A 172 3.28 15.33 13.23
CA PRO A 172 3.53 16.74 13.04
C PRO A 172 3.00 17.21 11.67
N PHE A 173 2.29 18.33 11.67
CA PHE A 173 1.68 18.92 10.50
C PHE A 173 1.93 20.44 10.52
N CYS A 174 3.07 20.83 9.95
CA CYS A 174 3.56 22.20 9.95
C CYS A 174 4.32 22.51 8.65
N GLY A 175 4.77 23.76 8.52
CA GLY A 175 5.57 24.19 7.37
C GLY A 175 4.86 23.99 6.03
N MET A 176 5.61 23.55 5.03
CA MET A 176 5.14 23.43 3.65
C MET A 176 3.90 22.54 3.48
N ALA A 177 3.79 21.46 4.27
CA ALA A 177 2.64 20.56 4.19
C ALA A 177 1.35 21.26 4.66
N LEU A 178 1.43 22.03 5.73
CA LEU A 178 0.30 22.81 6.23
C LEU A 178 -0.11 23.92 5.24
N GLU A 179 0.86 24.69 4.75
CA GLU A 179 0.61 25.76 3.77
C GLU A 179 -0.01 25.23 2.47
N ALA A 180 0.51 24.13 1.94
CA ALA A 180 -0.02 23.54 0.73
C ALA A 180 -1.46 23.01 0.89
N VAL A 181 -1.77 22.43 2.05
CA VAL A 181 -3.14 21.99 2.37
C VAL A 181 -4.07 23.17 2.55
N GLN A 182 -3.65 24.24 3.21
CA GLN A 182 -4.47 25.46 3.37
C GLN A 182 -4.81 26.06 2.00
N ARG A 183 -3.81 26.21 1.11
CA ARG A 183 -4.04 26.68 -0.28
C ARG A 183 -5.01 25.79 -1.05
N TYR A 184 -4.89 24.47 -0.87
CA TYR A 184 -5.82 23.55 -1.52
C TYR A 184 -7.24 23.71 -0.97
N LEU A 185 -7.42 23.89 0.33
CA LEU A 185 -8.75 24.08 0.93
C LEU A 185 -9.47 25.33 0.39
N GLU A 186 -8.74 26.37 0.01
CA GLU A 186 -9.31 27.60 -0.60
C GLU A 186 -9.92 27.34 -1.99
N VAL A 187 -9.35 26.39 -2.75
CA VAL A 187 -9.76 26.05 -4.12
C VAL A 187 -10.40 24.68 -4.24
N ARG A 188 -10.59 23.99 -3.12
CA ARG A 188 -11.16 22.66 -3.07
C ARG A 188 -12.59 22.68 -3.64
N PRO A 189 -12.90 21.79 -4.64
CA PRO A 189 -14.25 21.73 -5.19
C PRO A 189 -15.26 21.24 -4.16
N LEU A 190 -16.53 21.55 -4.42
CA LEU A 190 -17.63 21.00 -3.62
C LEU A 190 -17.64 19.47 -3.75
N PRO A 191 -17.83 18.75 -2.64
CA PRO A 191 -17.96 17.29 -2.67
C PRO A 191 -19.25 16.88 -3.37
N ALA A 192 -19.23 15.73 -4.05
CA ALA A 192 -20.37 15.23 -4.81
C ALA A 192 -21.45 14.59 -3.92
N ASP A 193 -21.08 14.15 -2.72
CA ASP A 193 -21.96 13.47 -1.77
C ASP A 193 -21.49 13.69 -0.32
N SER A 194 -22.40 13.45 0.63
CA SER A 194 -22.12 13.60 2.06
C SER A 194 -21.02 12.68 2.59
N ARG A 195 -20.70 11.59 1.91
CA ARG A 195 -19.59 10.69 2.31
C ARG A 195 -18.23 11.31 2.00
N SER A 196 -18.22 12.24 1.05
CA SER A 196 -17.03 12.93 0.58
C SER A 196 -16.81 14.29 1.25
N ASP A 197 -17.78 14.78 2.03
CA ASP A 197 -17.72 16.11 2.68
C ASP A 197 -16.47 16.31 3.51
N ASP A 198 -16.15 15.34 4.35
CA ASP A 198 -15.03 15.38 5.29
C ASP A 198 -13.72 14.82 4.69
N LEU A 199 -13.70 14.34 3.43
CA LEU A 199 -12.47 13.91 2.79
C LEU A 199 -11.63 15.13 2.40
N LEU A 200 -10.35 15.13 2.76
CA LEU A 200 -9.47 16.22 2.39
C LEU A 200 -9.28 16.29 0.87
N PHE A 201 -8.83 15.21 0.25
CA PHE A 201 -8.49 15.17 -1.18
C PHE A 201 -9.59 14.55 -2.02
N LEU A 202 -10.11 15.32 -2.97
CA LEU A 202 -11.16 14.91 -3.89
C LEU A 202 -10.62 14.64 -5.30
N ASN A 203 -11.26 13.73 -6.01
CA ASN A 203 -11.05 13.52 -7.44
C ASN A 203 -11.89 14.53 -8.27
N ASN A 204 -11.74 14.49 -9.60
CA ASN A 204 -12.45 15.39 -10.51
C ASN A 204 -13.98 15.27 -10.47
N ARG A 205 -14.50 14.22 -9.82
CA ARG A 205 -15.96 14.00 -9.66
C ARG A 205 -16.44 14.42 -8.27
N GLY A 206 -15.59 15.06 -7.47
CA GLY A 206 -15.94 15.47 -6.09
C GLY A 206 -16.03 14.30 -5.10
N THR A 207 -15.48 13.12 -5.42
CA THR A 207 -15.48 11.96 -4.54
C THR A 207 -14.05 11.55 -4.13
N SER A 208 -13.91 10.49 -3.35
CA SER A 208 -12.61 9.99 -2.89
C SER A 208 -11.62 9.73 -4.03
N LEU A 209 -10.37 10.10 -3.83
CA LEU A 209 -9.26 9.66 -4.67
C LEU A 209 -9.01 8.15 -4.52
N SER A 210 -8.61 7.49 -5.60
CA SER A 210 -8.12 6.11 -5.51
C SER A 210 -6.61 6.07 -5.26
N ARG A 211 -6.13 5.00 -4.61
CA ARG A 211 -4.67 4.75 -4.48
C ARG A 211 -3.98 4.69 -5.83
N VAL A 212 -4.66 4.17 -6.85
CA VAL A 212 -4.13 4.08 -8.22
C VAL A 212 -3.98 5.47 -8.85
N SER A 213 -4.96 6.37 -8.63
CA SER A 213 -4.88 7.76 -9.12
C SER A 213 -3.70 8.49 -8.49
N MET A 214 -3.52 8.36 -7.17
CA MET A 214 -2.40 8.96 -6.45
C MET A 214 -1.05 8.41 -6.95
N PHE A 215 -0.96 7.09 -7.15
CA PHE A 215 0.24 6.46 -7.70
C PHE A 215 0.58 6.98 -9.11
N LYS A 216 -0.43 7.09 -9.98
CA LYS A 216 -0.25 7.64 -11.34
C LYS A 216 0.19 9.10 -11.31
N MET A 217 -0.38 9.90 -10.40
CA MET A 217 -0.02 11.30 -10.21
C MET A 217 1.45 11.44 -9.81
N VAL A 218 1.90 10.71 -8.78
CA VAL A 218 3.30 10.72 -8.32
C VAL A 218 4.26 10.33 -9.44
N LYS A 219 3.96 9.26 -10.20
CA LYS A 219 4.78 8.85 -11.35
C LYS A 219 4.84 9.92 -12.45
N ARG A 220 3.72 10.57 -12.74
CA ARG A 220 3.66 11.63 -13.74
C ARG A 220 4.54 12.81 -13.35
N GLN A 221 4.47 13.28 -12.10
CA GLN A 221 5.27 14.41 -11.65
C GLN A 221 6.77 14.08 -11.62
N ALA A 222 7.13 12.87 -11.19
CA ALA A 222 8.52 12.42 -11.25
C ALA A 222 9.07 12.40 -12.70
N LEU A 223 8.26 11.98 -13.67
CA LEU A 223 8.63 12.02 -15.09
C LEU A 223 8.81 13.45 -15.61
N ILE A 224 7.91 14.36 -15.24
CA ILE A 224 8.01 15.79 -15.61
C ILE A 224 9.28 16.41 -15.03
N ALA A 225 9.65 16.04 -13.81
CA ALA A 225 10.88 16.49 -13.14
C ALA A 225 12.17 15.82 -13.64
N ASP A 226 12.11 14.99 -14.70
CA ASP A 226 13.22 14.16 -15.22
C ASP A 226 13.91 13.29 -14.15
N VAL A 227 13.18 12.86 -13.13
CA VAL A 227 13.71 11.95 -12.12
C VAL A 227 13.56 10.51 -12.61
N ARG A 228 14.69 9.88 -12.99
CA ARG A 228 14.74 8.57 -13.67
C ARG A 228 14.65 7.35 -12.74
N LYS A 229 14.51 7.57 -11.45
CA LYS A 229 14.33 6.48 -10.46
C LYS A 229 12.92 5.87 -10.57
N GLU A 230 12.80 4.62 -10.13
CA GLU A 230 11.48 4.02 -10.01
C GLU A 230 10.76 4.59 -8.77
N ILE A 231 9.82 5.51 -9.00
CA ILE A 231 9.17 6.28 -7.96
C ILE A 231 7.73 5.82 -7.73
N SER A 232 7.38 5.78 -6.46
CA SER A 232 6.06 5.49 -5.95
C SER A 232 5.78 6.35 -4.72
N PRO A 233 4.53 6.44 -4.24
CA PRO A 233 4.24 7.11 -2.97
C PRO A 233 4.99 6.51 -1.77
N HIS A 234 5.36 5.22 -1.82
CA HIS A 234 6.21 4.59 -0.81
C HIS A 234 7.64 5.12 -0.85
N THR A 235 8.13 5.50 -2.03
CA THR A 235 9.46 6.12 -2.19
C THR A 235 9.52 7.45 -1.45
N PHE A 236 8.49 8.31 -1.57
CA PHE A 236 8.40 9.57 -0.81
C PHE A 236 8.48 9.35 0.69
N ARG A 237 7.65 8.44 1.22
CA ARG A 237 7.68 8.11 2.64
C ARG A 237 9.03 7.54 3.08
N HIS A 238 9.67 6.71 2.24
CA HIS A 238 10.96 6.13 2.55
C HIS A 238 12.06 7.21 2.55
N SER A 239 12.04 8.12 1.58
CA SER A 239 12.95 9.26 1.52
C SER A 239 12.78 10.18 2.72
N PHE A 240 11.54 10.50 3.12
CA PHE A 240 11.27 11.22 4.36
C PHE A 240 11.92 10.56 5.57
N ALA A 241 11.69 9.24 5.73
CA ALA A 241 12.25 8.49 6.85
C ALA A 241 13.79 8.52 6.87
N THR A 242 14.41 8.39 5.67
CA THR A 242 15.87 8.44 5.51
C THR A 242 16.40 9.82 5.85
N HIS A 243 15.82 10.89 5.30
CA HIS A 243 16.27 12.26 5.54
C HIS A 243 16.09 12.67 7.01
N LEU A 244 15.00 12.23 7.69
CA LEU A 244 14.85 12.46 9.12
C LEU A 244 16.01 11.84 9.93
N VAL A 245 16.38 10.60 9.61
CA VAL A 245 17.49 9.91 10.28
C VAL A 245 18.84 10.58 9.98
N GLU A 246 19.08 10.95 8.73
CA GLU A 246 20.29 11.67 8.31
C GLU A 246 20.42 13.03 9.01
N ASN A 247 19.29 13.69 9.28
CA ASN A 247 19.21 14.95 10.03
C ASN A 247 19.16 14.74 11.55
N GLY A 248 19.46 13.53 12.06
CA GLY A 248 19.65 13.26 13.50
C GLY A 248 18.38 12.88 14.28
N ALA A 249 17.26 12.61 13.60
CA ALA A 249 16.07 12.11 14.29
C ALA A 249 16.26 10.67 14.79
N ASP A 250 15.73 10.38 15.99
CA ASP A 250 15.73 9.00 16.51
C ASP A 250 14.85 8.09 15.62
N LEU A 251 15.39 6.90 15.29
CA LEU A 251 14.67 5.85 14.52
C LEU A 251 13.31 5.47 15.13
N ARG A 252 13.14 5.66 16.44
CA ARG A 252 11.85 5.41 17.12
C ARG A 252 10.76 6.40 16.74
N VAL A 253 11.15 7.61 16.32
CA VAL A 253 10.20 8.64 15.87
C VAL A 253 9.68 8.35 14.46
N VAL A 254 10.43 7.57 13.68
CA VAL A 254 10.15 7.28 12.26
C VAL A 254 9.29 6.01 12.05
N GLN A 255 9.09 5.18 13.07
CA GLN A 255 8.27 3.95 13.01
C GLN A 255 6.79 4.23 13.28
#